data_7133c32538e9cfc85e333e933a14b44a
#
_entry.id   7133c32538e9cfc85e333e933a14b44a
#
_cell.length_a   1.000
_cell.length_b   1.000
_cell.length_c   1.000
_cell.angle_alpha   90.00
_cell.angle_beta   90.00
_cell.angle_gamma   90.00
#
_symmetry.space_group_name_H-M   'P 1'
#
loop_
_entity.id
_entity.type
_entity.pdbx_description
1 polymer ?
#
loop_
_entity_poly.entity_id
_entity_poly.type
_entity_poly.pdbx_seq_one_letter_code
_entity_poly.pdbx_strand_id
1 'polypeptide(L)'
;NENGIRIIGDIPIYVAMDSADTWANPWLFKLDEKNCPTQVAGCPPDGFSATGQLWGNPLYRWDYHRNTGYQWWISRLSYVFRLYDVVRIDHFRGFDEYFSIPYGAENAIGGHWEKGPGIDLFRKVEQALGWKQVIAEDLGYVTDSVRQLVHDSGFPGMKVLEFAFDSRDSGCANDYLPHNYPENSVAYTGTHDNETIAVWWKSI
;
A
#
# COMPACT_ATOMS: atom_id res chain seq x y z
N ASN A 1 -6.99 -24.19 -13.13
CA ASN A 1 -7.39 -24.28 -11.76
C ASN A 1 -8.26 -25.53 -11.50
N GLU A 2 -7.74 -26.71 -11.85
CA GLU A 2 -8.45 -27.99 -11.83
C GLU A 2 -8.98 -28.35 -10.43
N ASN A 3 -8.35 -27.83 -9.37
CA ASN A 3 -8.70 -28.13 -7.97
C ASN A 3 -9.52 -27.02 -7.29
N GLY A 4 -10.03 -26.03 -8.04
CA GLY A 4 -10.82 -24.93 -7.48
C GLY A 4 -10.04 -23.98 -6.53
N ILE A 5 -8.69 -24.08 -6.48
CA ILE A 5 -7.85 -23.22 -5.65
C ILE A 5 -7.75 -21.85 -6.30
N ARG A 6 -7.96 -20.81 -5.51
CA ARG A 6 -7.77 -19.40 -5.90
C ARG A 6 -6.44 -18.88 -5.33
N ILE A 7 -5.76 -18.04 -6.09
CA ILE A 7 -4.47 -17.49 -5.71
C ILE A 7 -4.67 -16.00 -5.39
N ILE A 8 -4.25 -15.60 -4.20
CA ILE A 8 -4.13 -14.20 -3.81
C ILE A 8 -2.69 -13.78 -4.12
N GLY A 9 -2.54 -12.86 -5.09
CA GLY A 9 -1.26 -12.24 -5.39
C GLY A 9 -1.05 -10.99 -4.55
N ASP A 10 0.20 -10.57 -4.39
CA ASP A 10 0.59 -9.37 -3.66
C ASP A 10 1.39 -8.43 -4.57
N ILE A 11 1.06 -7.14 -4.56
CA ILE A 11 1.81 -6.12 -5.27
C ILE A 11 2.08 -4.92 -4.36
N PRO A 12 3.31 -4.43 -4.30
CA PRO A 12 3.60 -3.19 -3.61
C PRO A 12 3.05 -2.00 -4.39
N ILE A 13 2.66 -0.92 -3.69
CA ILE A 13 2.32 0.34 -4.38
C ILE A 13 3.51 0.84 -5.18
N TYR A 14 4.71 0.83 -4.62
CA TYR A 14 5.91 1.33 -5.27
C TYR A 14 6.67 0.25 -6.03
N VAL A 15 7.47 0.69 -7.00
CA VAL A 15 8.46 -0.14 -7.70
C VAL A 15 9.86 0.21 -7.21
N ALA A 16 10.83 -0.68 -7.43
CA ALA A 16 12.21 -0.38 -7.09
C ALA A 16 12.83 0.63 -8.08
N MET A 17 13.81 1.41 -7.62
CA MET A 17 14.50 2.39 -8.48
C MET A 17 15.23 1.72 -9.65
N ASP A 18 15.75 0.52 -9.45
CA ASP A 18 16.45 -0.30 -10.44
C ASP A 18 15.51 -1.25 -11.21
N SER A 19 14.18 -1.00 -11.16
CA SER A 19 13.20 -1.79 -11.90
C SER A 19 13.19 -1.48 -13.39
N ALA A 20 12.68 -2.43 -14.17
CA ALA A 20 12.42 -2.24 -15.60
C ALA A 20 11.43 -1.08 -15.85
N ASP A 21 10.47 -0.86 -14.95
CA ASP A 21 9.49 0.20 -15.05
C ASP A 21 10.14 1.59 -14.96
N THR A 22 11.02 1.79 -13.99
CA THR A 22 11.75 3.05 -13.80
C THR A 22 12.69 3.31 -14.97
N TRP A 23 13.38 2.28 -15.44
CA TRP A 23 14.30 2.38 -16.57
C TRP A 23 13.57 2.68 -17.89
N ALA A 24 12.45 1.98 -18.16
CA ALA A 24 11.73 2.12 -19.43
C ALA A 24 10.81 3.35 -19.46
N ASN A 25 10.33 3.83 -18.31
CA ASN A 25 9.33 4.89 -18.20
C ASN A 25 9.66 5.90 -17.10
N PRO A 26 10.86 6.55 -17.12
CA PRO A 26 11.29 7.45 -16.05
C PRO A 26 10.34 8.64 -15.81
N TRP A 27 9.59 9.05 -16.85
CA TRP A 27 8.62 10.14 -16.75
C TRP A 27 7.40 9.85 -15.84
N LEU A 28 7.19 8.59 -15.47
CA LEU A 28 6.15 8.19 -14.51
C LEU A 28 6.49 8.56 -13.08
N PHE A 29 7.75 8.89 -12.79
CA PHE A 29 8.29 9.06 -11.45
C PHE A 29 8.84 10.48 -11.24
N LYS A 30 8.97 10.88 -9.98
CA LYS A 30 9.59 12.17 -9.59
C LYS A 30 11.12 12.08 -9.68
N LEU A 31 11.63 12.08 -10.90
CA LEU A 31 13.07 12.06 -11.20
C LEU A 31 13.53 13.41 -11.76
N ASP A 32 14.81 13.71 -11.57
CA ASP A 32 15.47 14.84 -12.20
C ASP A 32 15.89 14.54 -13.66
N GLU A 33 16.57 15.49 -14.30
CA GLU A 33 17.06 15.37 -15.69
C GLU A 33 18.10 14.24 -15.88
N LYS A 34 18.70 13.76 -14.80
CA LYS A 34 19.66 12.65 -14.79
C LYS A 34 19.04 11.32 -14.40
N ASN A 35 17.71 11.27 -14.33
CA ASN A 35 16.94 10.15 -13.85
C ASN A 35 17.24 9.74 -12.38
N CYS A 36 17.73 10.68 -11.57
CA CYS A 36 17.88 10.46 -10.13
C CYS A 36 16.58 10.87 -9.40
N PRO A 37 16.15 10.14 -8.37
CA PRO A 37 15.00 10.54 -7.57
C PRO A 37 15.22 11.93 -6.95
N THR A 38 14.21 12.77 -6.94
CA THR A 38 14.22 14.02 -6.17
C THR A 38 13.70 13.78 -4.75
N GLN A 39 12.78 12.83 -4.64
CA GLN A 39 12.18 12.38 -3.39
C GLN A 39 11.90 10.88 -3.48
N VAL A 40 11.84 10.23 -2.34
CA VAL A 40 11.62 8.79 -2.21
C VAL A 40 10.52 8.48 -1.19
N ALA A 41 9.96 7.27 -1.30
CA ALA A 41 8.94 6.78 -0.42
C ALA A 41 9.48 6.33 0.94
N GLY A 42 8.61 6.36 1.93
CA GLY A 42 8.84 5.84 3.27
C GLY A 42 7.62 6.03 4.16
N CYS A 43 7.84 5.92 5.47
CA CYS A 43 6.86 6.21 6.50
C CYS A 43 7.43 7.19 7.53
N PRO A 44 6.59 8.05 8.15
CA PRO A 44 7.03 8.93 9.20
C PRO A 44 7.46 8.16 10.46
N PRO A 45 8.15 8.82 11.39
CA PRO A 45 8.34 8.30 12.74
C PRO A 45 7.01 7.90 13.39
N ASP A 46 6.98 6.73 14.03
CA ASP A 46 5.83 6.17 14.72
C ASP A 46 6.26 5.37 15.95
N GLY A 47 5.32 4.64 16.58
CA GLY A 47 5.59 3.79 17.73
C GLY A 47 6.53 2.60 17.44
N PHE A 48 6.70 2.23 16.17
CA PHE A 48 7.57 1.12 15.77
C PHE A 48 8.97 1.60 15.35
N SER A 49 9.10 2.83 14.84
CA SER A 49 10.36 3.41 14.39
C SER A 49 10.46 4.89 14.73
N ALA A 50 11.34 5.22 15.66
CA ALA A 50 11.57 6.62 16.10
C ALA A 50 12.11 7.54 14.99
N THR A 51 12.71 6.98 13.95
CA THR A 51 13.26 7.73 12.78
C THR A 51 12.42 7.55 11.53
N GLY A 52 11.30 6.83 11.64
CA GLY A 52 10.48 6.40 10.50
C GLY A 52 11.17 5.34 9.65
N GLN A 53 10.61 5.08 8.49
CA GLN A 53 11.15 4.11 7.53
C GLN A 53 11.49 4.81 6.22
N LEU A 54 12.71 4.64 5.78
CA LEU A 54 13.20 5.12 4.49
C LEU A 54 13.26 3.95 3.51
N TRP A 55 12.26 3.84 2.63
CA TRP A 55 12.18 2.72 1.68
C TRP A 55 13.02 2.93 0.42
N GLY A 56 13.20 4.19 0.01
CA GLY A 56 14.03 4.53 -1.14
C GLY A 56 13.39 4.34 -2.51
N ASN A 57 12.15 3.89 -2.58
CA ASN A 57 11.42 3.74 -3.84
C ASN A 57 11.13 5.10 -4.47
N PRO A 58 11.18 5.24 -5.80
CA PRO A 58 10.81 6.48 -6.48
C PRO A 58 9.31 6.76 -6.32
N LEU A 59 8.96 8.03 -6.12
CA LEU A 59 7.58 8.47 -6.03
C LEU A 59 6.99 8.71 -7.42
N TYR A 60 5.68 8.46 -7.56
CA TYR A 60 4.96 8.67 -8.81
C TYR A 60 4.70 10.15 -9.10
N ARG A 61 4.74 10.54 -10.36
CA ARG A 61 4.21 11.80 -10.87
C ARG A 61 2.71 11.65 -11.12
N TRP A 62 1.91 11.79 -10.06
CA TRP A 62 0.47 11.56 -10.12
C TRP A 62 -0.28 12.49 -11.06
N ASP A 63 0.22 13.70 -11.30
CA ASP A 63 -0.28 14.63 -12.31
C ASP A 63 -0.14 14.05 -13.72
N TYR A 64 1.03 13.48 -14.04
CA TYR A 64 1.26 12.81 -15.32
C TYR A 64 0.38 11.56 -15.47
N HIS A 65 0.30 10.73 -14.44
CA HIS A 65 -0.57 9.54 -14.45
C HIS A 65 -2.03 9.92 -14.69
N ARG A 66 -2.54 10.97 -14.04
CA ARG A 66 -3.90 11.47 -14.25
C ARG A 66 -4.10 11.95 -15.68
N ASN A 67 -3.18 12.74 -16.21
CA ASN A 67 -3.26 13.31 -17.56
C ASN A 67 -3.19 12.23 -18.65
N THR A 68 -2.56 11.09 -18.38
CA THR A 68 -2.50 9.93 -19.28
C THR A 68 -3.58 8.89 -18.97
N GLY A 69 -4.59 9.22 -18.17
CA GLY A 69 -5.70 8.34 -17.82
C GLY A 69 -5.26 7.11 -17.02
N TYR A 70 -4.18 7.20 -16.27
CA TYR A 70 -3.60 6.11 -15.46
C TYR A 70 -3.23 4.85 -16.25
N GLN A 71 -2.89 4.99 -17.53
CA GLN A 71 -2.64 3.86 -18.44
C GLN A 71 -1.62 2.85 -17.90
N TRP A 72 -0.54 3.33 -17.26
CA TRP A 72 0.45 2.43 -16.69
C TRP A 72 -0.13 1.58 -15.55
N TRP A 73 -0.91 2.19 -14.64
CA TRP A 73 -1.57 1.47 -13.55
C TRP A 73 -2.60 0.46 -14.05
N ILE A 74 -3.39 0.85 -15.06
CA ILE A 74 -4.35 -0.04 -15.71
C ILE A 74 -3.63 -1.25 -16.33
N SER A 75 -2.51 -1.01 -17.04
CA SER A 75 -1.70 -2.08 -17.63
C SER A 75 -1.10 -3.00 -16.59
N ARG A 76 -0.54 -2.43 -15.50
CA ARG A 76 0.04 -3.19 -14.38
C ARG A 76 -1.01 -4.10 -13.76
N LEU A 77 -2.17 -3.56 -13.38
CA LEU A 77 -3.24 -4.34 -12.77
C LEU A 77 -3.85 -5.34 -13.74
N SER A 78 -4.03 -4.99 -15.01
CA SER A 78 -4.50 -5.92 -16.04
C SER A 78 -3.60 -7.15 -16.14
N TYR A 79 -2.28 -6.96 -16.11
CA TYR A 79 -1.34 -8.09 -16.13
C TYR A 79 -1.39 -8.93 -14.86
N VAL A 80 -1.44 -8.30 -13.71
CA VAL A 80 -1.51 -8.98 -12.40
C VAL A 80 -2.77 -9.84 -12.28
N PHE A 81 -3.93 -9.34 -12.75
CA PHE A 81 -5.18 -10.12 -12.76
C PHE A 81 -5.22 -11.27 -13.78
N ARG A 82 -4.22 -11.37 -14.66
CA ARG A 82 -4.03 -12.58 -15.49
C ARG A 82 -3.31 -13.69 -14.72
N LEU A 83 -2.57 -13.35 -13.66
CA LEU A 83 -1.78 -14.28 -12.87
C LEU A 83 -2.53 -14.72 -11.61
N TYR A 84 -3.33 -13.83 -11.02
CA TYR A 84 -3.96 -14.02 -9.72
C TYR A 84 -5.45 -13.81 -9.78
N ASP A 85 -6.19 -14.53 -8.94
CA ASP A 85 -7.65 -14.41 -8.80
C ASP A 85 -8.06 -13.22 -7.92
N VAL A 86 -7.24 -12.88 -6.95
CA VAL A 86 -7.37 -11.73 -6.04
C VAL A 86 -6.03 -11.04 -5.92
N VAL A 87 -6.00 -9.74 -5.78
CA VAL A 87 -4.76 -8.96 -5.63
C VAL A 87 -4.80 -8.17 -4.33
N ARG A 88 -3.85 -8.42 -3.43
CA ARG A 88 -3.57 -7.54 -2.31
C ARG A 88 -2.68 -6.39 -2.80
N ILE A 89 -3.10 -5.17 -2.56
CA ILE A 89 -2.25 -4.00 -2.83
C ILE A 89 -1.65 -3.53 -1.51
N ASP A 90 -0.34 -3.68 -1.41
CA ASP A 90 0.43 -3.30 -0.24
C ASP A 90 0.53 -1.77 -0.14
N HIS A 91 0.48 -1.25 1.09
CA HIS A 91 0.51 0.16 1.43
C HIS A 91 -0.58 0.98 0.70
N PHE A 92 -1.82 0.50 0.73
CA PHE A 92 -2.95 1.11 0.02
C PHE A 92 -3.21 2.58 0.42
N ARG A 93 -2.88 2.96 1.66
CA ARG A 93 -2.98 4.35 2.11
C ARG A 93 -2.21 5.34 1.24
N GLY A 94 -1.13 4.90 0.59
CA GLY A 94 -0.31 5.75 -0.29
C GLY A 94 -1.05 6.29 -1.51
N PHE A 95 -2.24 5.76 -1.83
CA PHE A 95 -3.11 6.34 -2.85
C PHE A 95 -3.94 7.52 -2.33
N ASP A 96 -4.17 7.64 -1.02
CA ASP A 96 -4.76 8.85 -0.42
C ASP A 96 -3.68 9.89 -0.14
N GLU A 97 -2.74 9.54 0.74
CA GLU A 97 -1.59 10.34 1.08
C GLU A 97 -0.35 9.44 1.19
N TYR A 98 0.74 9.87 0.58
CA TYR A 98 2.02 9.19 0.64
C TYR A 98 3.07 10.06 1.32
N PHE A 99 4.00 9.42 2.02
CA PHE A 99 5.06 10.10 2.72
C PHE A 99 6.27 10.28 1.81
N SER A 100 6.66 11.52 1.60
CA SER A 100 7.70 11.97 0.66
C SER A 100 8.92 12.40 1.44
N ILE A 101 10.06 11.78 1.18
CA ILE A 101 11.32 12.03 1.88
C ILE A 101 12.34 12.55 0.86
N PRO A 102 13.10 13.63 1.15
CA PRO A 102 14.15 14.11 0.25
C PRO A 102 15.15 12.99 -0.08
N TYR A 103 15.48 12.82 -1.36
CA TYR A 103 16.47 11.84 -1.76
C TYR A 103 17.85 12.15 -1.13
N GLY A 104 18.52 11.12 -0.62
CA GLY A 104 19.80 11.27 0.09
C GLY A 104 19.64 11.58 1.58
N ALA A 105 18.43 11.68 2.12
CA ALA A 105 18.22 11.78 3.56
C ALA A 105 18.68 10.50 4.28
N GLU A 106 19.20 10.64 5.50
CA GLU A 106 19.65 9.51 6.31
C GLU A 106 18.49 8.75 6.96
N ASN A 107 17.34 9.40 7.13
CA ASN A 107 16.14 8.86 7.75
C ASN A 107 14.88 9.58 7.27
N ALA A 108 13.72 9.20 7.80
CA ALA A 108 12.43 9.73 7.36
C ALA A 108 11.95 10.98 8.13
N ILE A 109 12.71 11.50 9.12
CA ILE A 109 12.26 12.60 10.00
C ILE A 109 11.93 13.88 9.19
N GLY A 110 12.71 14.18 8.13
CA GLY A 110 12.53 15.37 7.29
C GLY A 110 11.47 15.22 6.18
N GLY A 111 10.72 14.12 6.17
CA GLY A 111 9.68 13.90 5.18
C GLY A 111 8.38 14.67 5.46
N HIS A 112 7.49 14.64 4.47
CA HIS A 112 6.16 15.27 4.57
C HIS A 112 5.12 14.48 3.78
N TRP A 113 3.86 14.69 4.11
CA TRP A 113 2.74 14.06 3.42
C TRP A 113 2.39 14.82 2.13
N GLU A 114 2.13 14.06 1.07
CA GLU A 114 1.62 14.56 -0.21
C GLU A 114 0.36 13.79 -0.61
N LYS A 115 -0.53 14.45 -1.34
CA LYS A 115 -1.78 13.83 -1.82
C LYS A 115 -1.53 12.86 -2.97
N GLY A 116 -2.10 11.67 -2.85
CA GLY A 116 -2.16 10.66 -3.90
C GLY A 116 -3.30 10.89 -4.91
N PRO A 117 -3.53 9.94 -5.82
CA PRO A 117 -4.58 10.02 -6.84
C PRO A 117 -6.00 9.82 -6.27
N GLY A 118 -6.10 9.26 -5.06
CA GLY A 118 -7.38 8.93 -4.43
C GLY A 118 -8.22 7.94 -5.23
N ILE A 119 -9.53 8.04 -5.07
CA ILE A 119 -10.51 7.14 -5.72
C ILE A 119 -10.52 7.27 -7.25
N ASP A 120 -10.01 8.38 -7.81
CA ASP A 120 -10.02 8.61 -9.25
C ASP A 120 -9.26 7.52 -10.03
N LEU A 121 -8.12 7.07 -9.52
CA LEU A 121 -7.37 5.94 -10.07
C LEU A 121 -8.25 4.68 -10.15
N PHE A 122 -8.88 4.30 -9.05
CA PHE A 122 -9.64 3.04 -8.97
C PHE A 122 -10.90 3.07 -9.82
N ARG A 123 -11.56 4.23 -9.95
CA ARG A 123 -12.67 4.42 -10.90
C ARG A 123 -12.22 4.23 -12.35
N LYS A 124 -11.02 4.70 -12.70
CA LYS A 124 -10.45 4.50 -14.04
C LYS A 124 -10.07 3.05 -14.30
N VAL A 125 -9.51 2.38 -13.29
CA VAL A 125 -9.20 0.94 -13.35
C VAL A 125 -10.49 0.12 -13.54
N GLU A 126 -11.52 0.38 -12.75
CA GLU A 126 -12.81 -0.31 -12.87
C GLU A 126 -13.47 -0.05 -14.23
N GLN A 127 -13.42 1.19 -14.71
CA GLN A 127 -13.94 1.56 -16.04
C GLN A 127 -13.25 0.79 -17.17
N ALA A 128 -11.94 0.54 -17.05
CA ALA A 128 -11.13 -0.13 -18.07
C ALA A 128 -11.16 -1.66 -17.99
N LEU A 129 -11.18 -2.22 -16.76
CA LEU A 129 -11.00 -3.67 -16.53
C LEU A 129 -12.26 -4.35 -15.99
N GLY A 130 -13.33 -3.60 -15.70
CA GLY A 130 -14.45 -4.07 -14.90
C GLY A 130 -14.07 -4.26 -13.43
N TRP A 131 -15.06 -4.63 -12.61
CA TRP A 131 -14.82 -4.88 -11.18
C TRP A 131 -13.83 -6.03 -10.98
N LYS A 132 -12.87 -5.85 -10.07
CA LYS A 132 -11.83 -6.81 -9.73
C LYS A 132 -11.75 -7.02 -8.23
N GLN A 133 -11.37 -8.22 -7.81
CA GLN A 133 -11.17 -8.54 -6.41
C GLN A 133 -9.81 -8.03 -5.94
N VAL A 134 -9.84 -6.95 -5.18
CA VAL A 134 -8.67 -6.33 -4.56
C VAL A 134 -8.83 -6.39 -3.04
N ILE A 135 -7.74 -6.61 -2.33
CA ILE A 135 -7.63 -6.43 -0.88
C ILE A 135 -6.77 -5.19 -0.67
N ALA A 136 -7.31 -4.19 0.03
CA ALA A 136 -6.57 -2.99 0.40
C ALA A 136 -5.79 -3.23 1.69
N GLU A 137 -4.46 -3.18 1.63
CA GLU A 137 -3.65 -3.21 2.86
C GLU A 137 -3.69 -1.81 3.51
N ASP A 138 -4.50 -1.69 4.56
CA ASP A 138 -4.76 -0.48 5.34
C ASP A 138 -4.32 -0.64 6.81
N LEU A 139 -3.20 -1.32 7.03
CA LEU A 139 -2.66 -1.58 8.36
C LEU A 139 -2.00 -0.35 8.99
N GLY A 140 -1.87 -0.36 10.31
CA GLY A 140 -1.23 0.70 11.08
C GLY A 140 -2.15 1.90 11.35
N TYR A 141 -1.57 3.09 11.42
CA TYR A 141 -2.34 4.32 11.67
C TYR A 141 -3.10 4.76 10.44
N VAL A 142 -4.42 4.66 10.47
CA VAL A 142 -5.32 4.96 9.36
C VAL A 142 -6.11 6.23 9.66
N THR A 143 -5.98 7.24 8.79
CA THR A 143 -6.76 8.49 8.87
C THR A 143 -8.19 8.28 8.36
N ASP A 144 -9.10 9.21 8.68
CA ASP A 144 -10.48 9.14 8.17
C ASP A 144 -10.53 9.21 6.65
N SER A 145 -9.62 9.94 6.01
CA SER A 145 -9.55 10.01 4.54
C SER A 145 -9.12 8.68 3.91
N VAL A 146 -8.21 7.93 4.55
CA VAL A 146 -7.84 6.57 4.11
C VAL A 146 -9.02 5.60 4.30
N ARG A 147 -9.72 5.66 5.44
CA ARG A 147 -10.95 4.86 5.66
C ARG A 147 -12.00 5.15 4.59
N GLN A 148 -12.17 6.44 4.25
CA GLN A 148 -13.09 6.85 3.20
C GLN A 148 -12.66 6.32 1.83
N LEU A 149 -11.36 6.36 1.50
CA LEU A 149 -10.85 5.80 0.24
C LEU A 149 -11.11 4.29 0.14
N VAL A 150 -10.84 3.53 1.20
CA VAL A 150 -11.12 2.08 1.24
C VAL A 150 -12.62 1.84 1.08
N HIS A 151 -13.46 2.57 1.81
CA HIS A 151 -14.93 2.48 1.68
C HIS A 151 -15.39 2.78 0.25
N ASP A 152 -14.94 3.88 -0.35
CA ASP A 152 -15.36 4.33 -1.68
C ASP A 152 -14.86 3.41 -2.80
N SER A 153 -13.76 2.70 -2.58
CA SER A 153 -13.26 1.68 -3.52
C SER A 153 -14.09 0.40 -3.50
N GLY A 154 -14.83 0.14 -2.43
CA GLY A 154 -15.54 -1.12 -2.18
C GLY A 154 -14.61 -2.30 -1.86
N PHE A 155 -13.31 -2.07 -1.73
CA PHE A 155 -12.35 -3.12 -1.43
C PHE A 155 -12.38 -3.48 0.06
N PRO A 156 -12.27 -4.77 0.43
CA PRO A 156 -12.03 -5.15 1.82
C PRO A 156 -10.68 -4.63 2.31
N GLY A 157 -10.66 -4.04 3.49
CA GLY A 157 -9.46 -3.74 4.24
C GLY A 157 -8.89 -4.99 4.93
N MET A 158 -7.72 -4.87 5.55
CA MET A 158 -7.07 -5.95 6.28
C MET A 158 -7.19 -5.78 7.79
N LYS A 159 -7.32 -6.90 8.48
CA LYS A 159 -7.25 -6.98 9.95
C LYS A 159 -6.25 -8.06 10.36
N VAL A 160 -5.36 -7.71 11.29
CA VAL A 160 -4.33 -8.60 11.81
C VAL A 160 -4.53 -8.76 13.30
N LEU A 161 -4.86 -9.98 13.73
CA LEU A 161 -5.21 -10.28 15.12
C LEU A 161 -4.07 -9.96 16.10
N GLU A 162 -2.83 -10.24 15.71
CA GLU A 162 -1.65 -9.98 16.56
C GLU A 162 -1.53 -8.51 16.96
N PHE A 163 -1.98 -7.57 16.10
CA PHE A 163 -1.93 -6.13 16.39
C PHE A 163 -2.85 -5.70 17.52
N ALA A 164 -3.90 -6.47 17.80
CA ALA A 164 -4.78 -6.21 18.94
C ALA A 164 -4.11 -6.39 20.31
N PHE A 165 -2.96 -7.06 20.35
CA PHE A 165 -2.24 -7.42 21.57
C PHE A 165 -0.80 -6.90 21.60
N ASP A 166 -0.43 -6.04 20.65
CA ASP A 166 0.91 -5.44 20.62
C ASP A 166 1.05 -4.41 21.75
N SER A 167 1.99 -4.66 22.66
CA SER A 167 2.28 -3.76 23.78
C SER A 167 2.86 -2.40 23.36
N ARG A 168 3.31 -2.28 22.11
CA ARG A 168 3.83 -1.04 21.52
C ARG A 168 2.72 -0.24 20.83
N ASP A 169 1.47 -0.62 21.04
CA ASP A 169 0.32 0.01 20.40
C ASP A 169 0.31 1.51 20.55
N SER A 170 0.19 2.21 19.46
CA SER A 170 0.06 3.66 19.36
C SER A 170 -1.40 4.15 19.44
N GLY A 171 -2.33 3.31 19.93
CA GLY A 171 -3.77 3.60 20.01
C GLY A 171 -4.62 2.96 18.95
N CYS A 172 -4.04 2.09 18.11
CA CYS A 172 -4.74 1.41 17.02
C CYS A 172 -5.22 -0.01 17.37
N ALA A 173 -4.79 -0.61 18.51
CA ALA A 173 -5.11 -1.99 18.88
C ALA A 173 -6.61 -2.26 18.88
N ASN A 174 -7.42 -1.27 19.29
CA ASN A 174 -8.88 -1.40 19.31
C ASN A 174 -9.48 -1.72 17.93
N ASP A 175 -8.89 -1.22 16.84
CA ASP A 175 -9.34 -1.48 15.47
C ASP A 175 -9.09 -2.93 15.03
N TYR A 176 -8.20 -3.63 15.73
CA TYR A 176 -7.80 -5.01 15.45
C TYR A 176 -8.46 -6.02 16.39
N LEU A 177 -9.30 -5.59 17.34
CA LEU A 177 -10.11 -6.48 18.16
C LEU A 177 -11.22 -7.12 17.29
N PRO A 178 -11.40 -8.44 17.29
CA PRO A 178 -12.31 -9.13 16.35
C PRO A 178 -13.75 -8.61 16.37
N HIS A 179 -14.25 -8.16 17.52
CA HIS A 179 -15.62 -7.62 17.62
C HIS A 179 -15.80 -6.24 16.98
N ASN A 180 -14.70 -5.60 16.57
CA ASN A 180 -14.70 -4.29 15.89
C ASN A 180 -14.43 -4.42 14.36
N TYR A 181 -14.25 -5.64 13.86
CA TYR A 181 -13.98 -5.82 12.43
C TYR A 181 -15.18 -5.40 11.58
N PRO A 182 -14.97 -4.56 10.55
CA PRO A 182 -16.01 -4.32 9.56
C PRO A 182 -16.36 -5.60 8.80
N GLU A 183 -17.60 -5.73 8.36
CA GLU A 183 -18.03 -6.89 7.57
C GLU A 183 -17.20 -7.03 6.28
N ASN A 184 -16.92 -5.91 5.60
CA ASN A 184 -16.08 -5.87 4.40
C ASN A 184 -14.59 -5.80 4.79
N SER A 185 -14.05 -6.87 5.36
CA SER A 185 -12.63 -6.98 5.71
C SER A 185 -12.12 -8.41 5.55
N VAL A 186 -10.80 -8.54 5.42
CA VAL A 186 -10.09 -9.84 5.44
C VAL A 186 -9.26 -9.91 6.70
N ALA A 187 -9.51 -10.92 7.53
CA ALA A 187 -8.82 -11.11 8.81
C ALA A 187 -7.74 -12.19 8.71
N TYR A 188 -6.59 -11.89 9.27
CA TYR A 188 -5.44 -12.79 9.40
C TYR A 188 -5.02 -12.87 10.87
N THR A 189 -4.39 -13.97 11.28
CA THR A 189 -3.73 -14.04 12.59
C THR A 189 -2.48 -13.17 12.61
N GLY A 190 -1.65 -13.28 11.60
CA GLY A 190 -0.46 -12.48 11.30
C GLY A 190 -0.18 -12.50 9.80
N THR A 191 0.78 -11.71 9.34
CA THR A 191 1.24 -11.65 7.95
C THR A 191 2.63 -12.29 7.82
N HIS A 192 3.23 -12.24 6.61
CA HIS A 192 4.62 -12.66 6.39
C HIS A 192 5.66 -11.78 7.11
N ASP A 193 5.25 -10.61 7.60
CA ASP A 193 6.09 -9.70 8.40
C ASP A 193 6.02 -9.97 9.90
N ASN A 194 5.12 -10.88 10.33
CA ASN A 194 4.92 -11.24 11.72
C ASN A 194 5.58 -12.59 12.02
N GLU A 195 5.73 -12.89 13.31
CA GLU A 195 6.08 -14.23 13.77
C GLU A 195 4.94 -15.22 13.47
N THR A 196 5.26 -16.53 13.49
CA THR A 196 4.19 -17.51 13.43
C THR A 196 3.33 -17.44 14.70
N ILE A 197 2.03 -17.72 14.57
CA ILE A 197 1.10 -17.67 15.73
C ILE A 197 1.59 -18.51 16.92
N ALA A 198 2.31 -19.60 16.66
CA ALA A 198 2.85 -20.45 17.71
C ALA A 198 4.03 -19.82 18.46
N VAL A 199 4.81 -18.97 17.81
CA VAL A 199 5.90 -18.20 18.42
C VAL A 199 5.30 -17.01 19.14
N TRP A 200 4.46 -16.24 18.47
CA TRP A 200 3.75 -15.10 19.05
C TRP A 200 3.01 -15.45 20.35
N TRP A 201 2.25 -16.56 20.37
CA TRP A 201 1.53 -17.01 21.56
C TRP A 201 2.41 -17.27 22.78
N LYS A 202 3.68 -17.56 22.57
CA LYS A 202 4.64 -17.79 23.67
C LYS A 202 5.32 -16.50 24.13
N SER A 203 5.22 -15.43 23.35
CA SER A 203 5.85 -14.14 23.64
C SER A 203 4.94 -13.16 24.40
N ILE A 204 3.63 -13.44 24.42
CA ILE A 204 2.62 -12.71 25.20
C ILE A 204 2.35 -13.46 26.53
#